data_4a2bcf129d21d23ff00f2fb18cafd99d
#
_entry.id   4a2bcf129d21d23ff00f2fb18cafd99d
#
_cell.length_a   1.000
_cell.length_b   1.000
_cell.length_c   1.000
_cell.angle_alpha   90.00
_cell.angle_beta   90.00
_cell.angle_gamma   90.00
#
_symmetry.space_group_name_H-M   'P 1'
#
loop_
_entity.id
_entity.type
_entity.pdbx_description
1 polymer ?
#
loop_
_entity_poly.entity_id
_entity_poly.type
_entity_poly.pdbx_seq_one_letter_code
_entity_poly.pdbx_strand_id
1 'polypeptide(L)'
;MALAYRDFPFPLNVFMHVLTLEEGAVHSMHYGLFEREDESIAAAQERSTALLVERLPRPPCRLLEVGIGLGTTLARLSRLGYDVEGITPDERQIAVARSRFGDALPVHAASFESFQTASRYEAILFQESSQYIDSGELFRKARTLAAPGARVVVLDEFAIRPVAMPGALHRLDLFLGSAESQGFRREEEIDLSRQAAPTIRYFLDRLPRHRAALVADLGLSPEQLDSLIESGAVYADLYRSGAYGYRLLRFRA
;
A
#
# COMPACT_ATOMS: atom_id res chain seq x y z
N MET A 1 -26.47 2.90 0.75
CA MET A 1 -25.36 2.92 1.72
C MET A 1 -24.68 4.27 1.61
N ALA A 2 -24.65 5.06 2.69
CA ALA A 2 -23.91 6.33 2.69
C ALA A 2 -22.45 6.05 2.26
N LEU A 3 -21.87 6.97 1.49
CA LEU A 3 -20.50 6.87 0.98
C LEU A 3 -19.52 6.74 2.16
N ALA A 4 -19.27 5.50 2.60
CA ALA A 4 -18.38 5.20 3.72
C ALA A 4 -16.93 5.72 3.52
N TYR A 5 -16.64 6.18 2.29
CA TYR A 5 -15.32 6.68 1.90
C TYR A 5 -15.22 8.21 1.82
N ARG A 6 -16.34 8.93 1.95
CA ARG A 6 -16.36 10.40 1.87
C ARG A 6 -15.49 11.05 2.93
N ASP A 7 -15.43 10.44 4.10
CA ASP A 7 -14.69 10.97 5.26
C ASP A 7 -13.18 10.67 5.22
N PHE A 8 -12.72 9.91 4.22
CA PHE A 8 -11.29 9.72 4.01
C PHE A 8 -10.63 10.99 3.48
N PRO A 9 -9.35 11.24 3.80
CA PRO A 9 -8.68 12.45 3.37
C PRO A 9 -8.51 12.49 1.84
N PHE A 10 -8.57 13.71 1.30
CA PHE A 10 -8.17 13.96 -0.09
C PHE A 10 -6.66 13.66 -0.27
N PRO A 11 -6.25 13.02 -1.36
CA PRO A 11 -7.04 12.57 -2.52
C PRO A 11 -7.56 11.13 -2.42
N LEU A 12 -7.34 10.43 -1.31
CA LEU A 12 -7.71 9.02 -1.15
C LEU A 12 -9.22 8.78 -1.36
N ASN A 13 -10.07 9.66 -0.80
CA ASN A 13 -11.51 9.60 -1.00
C ASN A 13 -11.91 9.67 -2.49
N VAL A 14 -11.18 10.44 -3.31
CA VAL A 14 -11.42 10.56 -4.75
C VAL A 14 -11.14 9.23 -5.45
N PHE A 15 -9.99 8.62 -5.19
CA PHE A 15 -9.62 7.34 -5.79
C PHE A 15 -10.59 6.23 -5.38
N MET A 16 -10.99 6.19 -4.11
CA MET A 16 -11.98 5.23 -3.62
C MET A 16 -13.34 5.44 -4.28
N HIS A 17 -13.75 6.68 -4.50
CA HIS A 17 -15.01 6.98 -5.18
C HIS A 17 -14.98 6.56 -6.66
N VAL A 18 -13.88 6.82 -7.37
CA VAL A 18 -13.68 6.34 -8.75
C VAL A 18 -13.78 4.81 -8.81
N LEU A 19 -13.10 4.09 -7.90
CA LEU A 19 -13.19 2.62 -7.84
C LEU A 19 -14.63 2.16 -7.57
N THR A 20 -15.38 2.87 -6.73
CA THR A 20 -16.78 2.55 -6.48
C THR A 20 -17.65 2.73 -7.72
N LEU A 21 -17.42 3.80 -8.50
CA LEU A 21 -18.18 4.08 -9.72
C LEU A 21 -17.86 3.10 -10.85
N GLU A 22 -16.61 2.66 -10.97
CA GLU A 22 -16.15 1.78 -12.04
C GLU A 22 -16.35 0.28 -11.72
N GLU A 23 -16.02 -0.12 -10.49
CA GLU A 23 -15.98 -1.53 -10.08
C GLU A 23 -17.15 -1.93 -9.16
N GLY A 24 -18.01 -0.97 -8.79
CA GLY A 24 -19.12 -1.19 -7.85
C GLY A 24 -18.70 -1.26 -6.38
N ALA A 25 -17.42 -1.49 -6.09
CA ALA A 25 -16.87 -1.53 -4.73
C ALA A 25 -15.36 -1.24 -4.72
N VAL A 26 -14.85 -0.79 -3.58
CA VAL A 26 -13.40 -0.69 -3.35
C VAL A 26 -12.93 -1.96 -2.63
N HIS A 27 -12.15 -2.79 -3.28
CA HIS A 27 -11.59 -3.99 -2.66
C HIS A 27 -10.25 -3.73 -1.99
N SER A 28 -9.38 -2.99 -2.64
CA SER A 28 -8.03 -2.64 -2.19
C SER A 28 -7.69 -1.21 -2.59
N MET A 29 -6.70 -0.62 -1.95
CA MET A 29 -6.23 0.75 -2.24
C MET A 29 -4.84 0.76 -2.90
N HIS A 30 -4.15 -0.38 -2.91
CA HIS A 30 -2.81 -0.51 -3.49
C HIS A 30 -2.85 -0.62 -5.02
N TYR A 31 -1.71 -0.43 -5.64
CA TYR A 31 -1.53 -0.58 -7.08
C TYR A 31 -1.83 -2.01 -7.56
N GLY A 32 -2.37 -2.10 -8.75
CA GLY A 32 -2.51 -3.35 -9.49
C GLY A 32 -1.23 -3.71 -10.24
N LEU A 33 -1.00 -5.00 -10.45
CA LEU A 33 0.04 -5.50 -11.34
C LEU A 33 -0.63 -5.99 -12.63
N PHE A 34 -0.69 -5.12 -13.62
CA PHE A 34 -1.33 -5.37 -14.90
C PHE A 34 -0.46 -6.27 -15.80
N GLU A 35 -1.06 -7.32 -16.35
CA GLU A 35 -0.47 -8.14 -17.42
C GLU A 35 -0.96 -7.69 -18.80
N ARG A 36 -2.18 -7.15 -18.87
CA ARG A 36 -2.81 -6.64 -20.06
C ARG A 36 -3.46 -5.29 -19.80
N GLU A 37 -3.51 -4.44 -20.81
CA GLU A 37 -4.09 -3.09 -20.68
C GLU A 37 -5.61 -3.09 -20.46
N ASP A 38 -6.31 -4.14 -20.91
CA ASP A 38 -7.77 -4.27 -20.88
C ASP A 38 -8.32 -5.03 -19.66
N GLU A 39 -7.46 -5.42 -18.72
CA GLU A 39 -7.92 -6.12 -17.53
C GLU A 39 -8.47 -5.16 -16.46
N SER A 40 -9.33 -5.66 -15.57
CA SER A 40 -9.85 -4.87 -14.46
C SER A 40 -8.76 -4.55 -13.44
N ILE A 41 -8.85 -3.39 -12.81
CA ILE A 41 -7.96 -3.02 -11.71
C ILE A 41 -8.07 -4.00 -10.53
N ALA A 42 -9.27 -4.55 -10.29
CA ALA A 42 -9.48 -5.54 -9.23
C ALA A 42 -8.66 -6.82 -9.48
N ALA A 43 -8.60 -7.32 -10.72
CA ALA A 43 -7.77 -8.48 -11.07
C ALA A 43 -6.28 -8.17 -10.93
N ALA A 44 -5.85 -6.98 -11.35
CA ALA A 44 -4.46 -6.53 -11.20
C ALA A 44 -4.06 -6.35 -9.72
N GLN A 45 -4.96 -5.84 -8.87
CA GLN A 45 -4.76 -5.73 -7.42
C GLN A 45 -4.71 -7.10 -6.73
N GLU A 46 -5.57 -8.03 -7.14
CA GLU A 46 -5.52 -9.42 -6.63
C GLU A 46 -4.17 -10.08 -6.95
N ARG A 47 -3.63 -9.86 -8.15
CA ARG A 47 -2.31 -10.35 -8.55
C ARG A 47 -1.18 -9.73 -7.71
N SER A 48 -1.28 -8.44 -7.40
CA SER A 48 -0.36 -7.74 -6.50
C SER A 48 -0.31 -8.40 -5.13
N THR A 49 -1.48 -8.64 -4.53
CA THR A 49 -1.58 -9.32 -3.23
C THR A 49 -1.11 -10.78 -3.33
N ALA A 50 -1.44 -11.51 -4.39
CA ALA A 50 -1.00 -12.89 -4.58
C ALA A 50 0.52 -13.00 -4.65
N LEU A 51 1.16 -12.13 -5.45
CA LEU A 51 2.63 -12.07 -5.57
C LEU A 51 3.30 -11.84 -4.22
N LEU A 52 2.73 -10.97 -3.40
CA LEU A 52 3.23 -10.65 -2.07
C LEU A 52 3.08 -11.86 -1.13
N VAL A 53 1.93 -12.53 -1.12
CA VAL A 53 1.67 -13.73 -0.29
C VAL A 53 2.66 -14.86 -0.62
N GLU A 54 3.02 -15.05 -1.88
CA GLU A 54 4.02 -16.04 -2.29
C GLU A 54 5.42 -15.81 -1.69
N ARG A 55 5.74 -14.60 -1.23
CA ARG A 55 7.05 -14.24 -0.63
C ARG A 55 7.07 -14.39 0.88
N LEU A 56 5.92 -14.60 1.48
CA LEU A 56 5.81 -14.86 2.92
C LEU A 56 6.30 -16.29 3.26
N PRO A 57 6.70 -16.55 4.51
CA PRO A 57 6.86 -17.92 5.00
C PRO A 57 5.54 -18.69 4.86
N ARG A 58 5.61 -20.01 4.78
CA ARG A 58 4.39 -20.83 4.78
C ARG A 58 3.69 -20.76 6.14
N PRO A 59 2.32 -20.76 6.16
CA PRO A 59 1.61 -20.89 7.42
C PRO A 59 1.82 -22.31 8.03
N PRO A 60 1.69 -22.45 9.37
CA PRO A 60 1.41 -21.34 10.28
C PRO A 60 2.66 -20.51 10.53
N CYS A 61 2.52 -19.18 10.45
CA CYS A 61 3.55 -18.25 10.92
C CYS A 61 2.89 -16.99 11.49
N ARG A 62 3.54 -16.34 12.44
CA ARG A 62 3.05 -15.09 13.03
C ARG A 62 3.49 -13.92 12.19
N LEU A 63 2.52 -13.13 11.75
CA LEU A 63 2.70 -12.05 10.79
C LEU A 63 2.12 -10.73 11.29
N LEU A 64 2.87 -9.64 11.11
CA LEU A 64 2.40 -8.27 11.30
C LEU A 64 2.21 -7.60 9.94
N GLU A 65 0.99 -7.14 9.63
CA GLU A 65 0.72 -6.26 8.50
C GLU A 65 0.71 -4.80 8.98
N VAL A 66 1.60 -4.00 8.40
CA VAL A 66 1.72 -2.57 8.70
C VAL A 66 1.00 -1.76 7.63
N GLY A 67 0.00 -0.97 8.04
CA GLY A 67 -0.85 -0.23 7.10
C GLY A 67 -1.88 -1.14 6.42
N ILE A 68 -2.85 -1.66 7.20
CA ILE A 68 -3.85 -2.64 6.73
C ILE A 68 -4.78 -2.13 5.62
N GLY A 69 -4.79 -0.83 5.34
CA GLY A 69 -5.77 -0.25 4.43
C GLY A 69 -7.20 -0.63 4.83
N LEU A 70 -7.92 -1.26 3.92
CA LEU A 70 -9.30 -1.73 4.17
C LEU A 70 -9.37 -3.15 4.79
N GLY A 71 -8.25 -3.71 5.20
CA GLY A 71 -8.15 -5.02 5.85
C GLY A 71 -8.27 -6.23 4.91
N THR A 72 -8.30 -6.01 3.60
CA THR A 72 -8.51 -7.08 2.61
C THR A 72 -7.36 -8.10 2.62
N THR A 73 -6.11 -7.64 2.64
CA THR A 73 -4.92 -8.48 2.70
C THR A 73 -4.84 -9.22 4.03
N LEU A 74 -5.06 -8.53 5.15
CA LEU A 74 -5.07 -9.13 6.49
C LEU A 74 -6.09 -10.26 6.60
N ALA A 75 -7.33 -10.02 6.15
CA ALA A 75 -8.39 -11.03 6.17
C ALA A 75 -8.09 -12.22 5.26
N ARG A 76 -7.43 -12.00 4.12
CA ARG A 76 -6.95 -13.06 3.24
C ARG A 76 -5.88 -13.92 3.94
N LEU A 77 -4.89 -13.29 4.55
CA LEU A 77 -3.82 -13.99 5.27
C LEU A 77 -4.37 -14.83 6.43
N SER A 78 -5.32 -14.27 7.21
CA SER A 78 -6.01 -15.02 8.26
C SER A 78 -6.70 -16.29 7.71
N ARG A 79 -7.42 -16.17 6.59
CA ARG A 79 -8.07 -17.33 5.92
C ARG A 79 -7.08 -18.37 5.37
N LEU A 80 -5.86 -17.95 5.06
CA LEU A 80 -4.78 -18.84 4.62
C LEU A 80 -4.06 -19.53 5.80
N GLY A 81 -4.47 -19.26 7.04
CA GLY A 81 -3.94 -19.94 8.23
C GLY A 81 -2.72 -19.26 8.86
N TYR A 82 -2.46 -17.99 8.53
CA TYR A 82 -1.47 -17.19 9.25
C TYR A 82 -2.02 -16.70 10.59
N ASP A 83 -1.17 -16.63 11.61
CA ASP A 83 -1.44 -15.93 12.87
C ASP A 83 -1.14 -14.44 12.64
N VAL A 84 -2.17 -13.67 12.28
CA VAL A 84 -2.02 -12.28 11.80
C VAL A 84 -2.31 -11.27 12.88
N GLU A 85 -1.57 -10.18 12.89
CA GLU A 85 -1.93 -8.92 13.52
C GLU A 85 -1.79 -7.79 12.49
N GLY A 86 -2.68 -6.79 12.53
CA GLY A 86 -2.64 -5.65 11.64
C GLY A 86 -2.63 -4.34 12.41
N ILE A 87 -1.92 -3.34 11.89
CA ILE A 87 -1.89 -2.00 12.47
C ILE A 87 -2.17 -0.92 11.42
N THR A 88 -2.82 0.15 11.84
CA THR A 88 -2.95 1.41 11.13
C THR A 88 -3.26 2.53 12.12
N PRO A 89 -2.77 3.76 11.93
CA PRO A 89 -3.17 4.89 12.74
C PRO A 89 -4.56 5.45 12.39
N ASP A 90 -5.15 5.03 11.25
CA ASP A 90 -6.44 5.54 10.77
C ASP A 90 -7.61 4.68 11.28
N GLU A 91 -8.34 5.19 12.27
CA GLU A 91 -9.52 4.52 12.83
C GLU A 91 -10.63 4.28 11.80
N ARG A 92 -10.70 5.08 10.72
CA ARG A 92 -11.68 4.88 9.63
C ARG A 92 -11.37 3.59 8.86
N GLN A 93 -10.07 3.31 8.62
CA GLN A 93 -9.63 2.05 8.01
C GLN A 93 -10.02 0.87 8.89
N ILE A 94 -9.82 0.98 10.21
CA ILE A 94 -10.23 -0.06 11.18
C ILE A 94 -11.74 -0.28 11.15
N ALA A 95 -12.52 0.79 11.15
CA ALA A 95 -13.98 0.69 11.09
C ALA A 95 -14.46 -0.01 9.81
N VAL A 96 -13.87 0.32 8.67
CA VAL A 96 -14.17 -0.36 7.38
C VAL A 96 -13.73 -1.83 7.41
N ALA A 97 -12.53 -2.13 7.90
CA ALA A 97 -12.04 -3.50 8.00
C ALA A 97 -12.95 -4.37 8.89
N ARG A 98 -13.34 -3.88 10.05
CA ARG A 98 -14.27 -4.58 10.96
C ARG A 98 -15.65 -4.75 10.36
N SER A 99 -16.18 -3.71 9.70
CA SER A 99 -17.47 -3.79 9.02
C SER A 99 -17.50 -4.86 7.92
N ARG A 100 -16.38 -5.13 7.27
CA ARG A 100 -16.25 -6.09 6.17
C ARG A 100 -15.94 -7.50 6.62
N PHE A 101 -15.08 -7.64 7.62
CA PHE A 101 -14.48 -8.92 7.99
C PHE A 101 -14.79 -9.34 9.43
N GLY A 102 -15.56 -8.53 10.16
CA GLY A 102 -15.97 -8.80 11.53
C GLY A 102 -14.99 -8.25 12.57
N ASP A 103 -15.51 -8.07 13.80
CA ASP A 103 -14.76 -7.50 14.92
C ASP A 103 -13.64 -8.40 15.44
N ALA A 104 -13.65 -9.69 15.07
CA ALA A 104 -12.60 -10.65 15.43
C ALA A 104 -11.30 -10.45 14.64
N LEU A 105 -11.30 -9.62 13.59
CA LEU A 105 -10.06 -9.32 12.87
C LEU A 105 -9.08 -8.58 13.79
N PRO A 106 -7.85 -9.11 14.02
CA PRO A 106 -6.92 -8.58 15.02
C PRO A 106 -6.21 -7.32 14.48
N VAL A 107 -6.87 -6.17 14.62
CA VAL A 107 -6.37 -4.85 14.19
C VAL A 107 -6.26 -3.89 15.35
N HIS A 108 -5.16 -3.11 15.36
CA HIS A 108 -4.84 -2.14 16.40
C HIS A 108 -4.68 -0.74 15.80
N ALA A 109 -5.23 0.26 16.51
CA ALA A 109 -5.04 1.68 16.17
C ALA A 109 -3.67 2.15 16.66
N ALA A 110 -2.66 2.04 15.81
CA ALA A 110 -1.29 2.46 16.10
C ALA A 110 -0.52 2.78 14.83
N SER A 111 0.39 3.76 14.89
CA SER A 111 1.45 3.88 13.90
C SER A 111 2.52 2.80 14.16
N PHE A 112 3.31 2.47 13.14
CA PHE A 112 4.36 1.45 13.28
C PHE A 112 5.39 1.85 14.32
N GLU A 113 5.75 3.12 14.39
CA GLU A 113 6.71 3.67 15.33
C GLU A 113 6.24 3.55 16.79
N SER A 114 4.94 3.81 17.01
CA SER A 114 4.33 3.80 18.35
C SER A 114 3.87 2.41 18.81
N PHE A 115 3.73 1.46 17.88
CA PHE A 115 3.22 0.12 18.19
C PHE A 115 4.12 -0.62 19.17
N GLN A 116 3.54 -1.11 20.26
CA GLN A 116 4.23 -1.85 21.30
C GLN A 116 3.59 -3.21 21.52
N THR A 117 4.40 -4.25 21.57
CA THR A 117 3.99 -5.62 21.83
C THR A 117 5.15 -6.43 22.38
N ALA A 118 4.85 -7.45 23.16
CA ALA A 118 5.83 -8.47 23.56
C ALA A 118 6.01 -9.55 22.47
N SER A 119 5.16 -9.56 21.46
CA SER A 119 5.20 -10.54 20.38
C SER A 119 6.41 -10.35 19.47
N ARG A 120 6.85 -11.46 18.87
CA ARG A 120 7.82 -11.47 17.78
C ARG A 120 7.17 -12.08 16.56
N TYR A 121 7.47 -11.50 15.38
CA TYR A 121 6.86 -11.89 14.11
C TYR A 121 7.87 -12.58 13.22
N GLU A 122 7.44 -13.66 12.58
CA GLU A 122 8.22 -14.39 11.58
C GLU A 122 8.14 -13.72 10.20
N ALA A 123 7.13 -12.86 10.02
CA ALA A 123 7.02 -11.98 8.87
C ALA A 123 6.48 -10.60 9.28
N ILE A 124 7.03 -9.54 8.69
CA ILE A 124 6.51 -8.17 8.78
C ILE A 124 6.26 -7.70 7.35
N LEU A 125 5.05 -7.24 7.09
CA LEU A 125 4.57 -6.92 5.76
C LEU A 125 4.24 -5.45 5.64
N PHE A 126 4.74 -4.82 4.58
CA PHE A 126 4.39 -3.47 4.13
C PHE A 126 3.87 -3.54 2.70
N GLN A 127 2.59 -3.26 2.52
CA GLN A 127 1.98 -3.13 1.19
C GLN A 127 1.55 -1.68 0.99
N GLU A 128 2.39 -0.89 0.32
CA GLU A 128 2.23 0.56 0.09
C GLU A 128 2.04 1.37 1.39
N SER A 129 2.80 1.01 2.40
CA SER A 129 2.77 1.66 3.70
C SER A 129 4.14 2.06 4.21
N SER A 130 5.21 1.55 3.63
CA SER A 130 6.58 1.88 4.05
C SER A 130 6.96 3.32 3.71
N GLN A 131 6.37 3.90 2.69
CA GLN A 131 6.63 5.27 2.23
C GLN A 131 6.26 6.36 3.26
N TYR A 132 5.42 6.03 4.24
CA TYR A 132 4.97 6.96 5.29
C TYR A 132 5.85 6.93 6.55
N ILE A 133 6.86 6.06 6.59
CA ILE A 133 7.70 5.81 7.76
C ILE A 133 9.16 6.10 7.38
N ASP A 134 9.89 6.89 8.17
CA ASP A 134 11.33 7.06 7.93
C ASP A 134 12.04 5.70 7.81
N SER A 135 12.86 5.51 6.78
CA SER A 135 13.43 4.19 6.48
C SER A 135 14.36 3.67 7.58
N GLY A 136 15.10 4.55 8.26
CA GLY A 136 15.95 4.18 9.40
C GLY A 136 15.11 3.72 10.59
N GLU A 137 14.04 4.46 10.91
CA GLU A 137 13.08 4.10 11.95
C GLU A 137 12.33 2.81 11.63
N LEU A 138 11.92 2.62 10.37
CA LEU A 138 11.24 1.42 9.91
C LEU A 138 12.09 0.17 10.22
N PHE A 139 13.33 0.15 9.75
CA PHE A 139 14.18 -1.03 9.95
C PHE A 139 14.64 -1.19 11.39
N ARG A 140 14.91 -0.09 12.10
CA ARG A 140 15.20 -0.13 13.53
C ARG A 140 14.04 -0.76 14.31
N LYS A 141 12.80 -0.33 14.04
CA LYS A 141 11.60 -0.87 14.68
C LYS A 141 11.34 -2.31 14.25
N ALA A 142 11.45 -2.61 12.95
CA ALA A 142 11.29 -3.97 12.44
C ALA A 142 12.27 -4.93 13.14
N ARG A 143 13.51 -4.51 13.41
CA ARG A 143 14.49 -5.32 14.14
C ARG A 143 14.04 -5.69 15.53
N THR A 144 13.36 -4.79 16.24
CA THR A 144 12.83 -5.07 17.59
C THR A 144 11.64 -6.03 17.59
N LEU A 145 10.90 -6.12 16.49
CA LEU A 145 9.70 -6.95 16.35
C LEU A 145 9.96 -8.29 15.65
N ALA A 146 11.05 -8.39 14.91
CA ALA A 146 11.40 -9.59 14.16
C ALA A 146 11.81 -10.75 15.07
N ALA A 147 11.28 -11.94 14.80
CA ALA A 147 11.83 -13.20 15.31
C ALA A 147 13.18 -13.49 14.61
N PRO A 148 14.03 -14.35 15.19
CA PRO A 148 15.26 -14.78 14.51
C PRO A 148 14.96 -15.38 13.13
N GLY A 149 15.61 -14.86 12.09
CA GLY A 149 15.41 -15.28 10.71
C GLY A 149 14.08 -14.84 10.07
N ALA A 150 13.38 -13.90 10.69
CA ALA A 150 12.15 -13.33 10.16
C ALA A 150 12.34 -12.70 8.78
N ARG A 151 11.26 -12.63 8.00
CA ARG A 151 11.22 -11.92 6.74
C ARG A 151 10.54 -10.56 6.90
N VAL A 152 11.13 -9.54 6.29
CA VAL A 152 10.45 -8.26 6.03
C VAL A 152 10.16 -8.20 4.54
N VAL A 153 8.89 -8.06 4.18
CA VAL A 153 8.44 -7.98 2.78
C VAL A 153 7.83 -6.61 2.56
N VAL A 154 8.35 -5.90 1.58
CA VAL A 154 7.91 -4.55 1.21
C VAL A 154 7.49 -4.58 -0.26
N LEU A 155 6.29 -4.11 -0.54
CA LEU A 155 5.80 -3.88 -1.89
C LEU A 155 5.35 -2.42 -1.96
N ASP A 156 6.17 -1.57 -2.58
CA ASP A 156 5.96 -0.13 -2.50
C ASP A 156 6.60 0.62 -3.67
N GLU A 157 6.32 1.91 -3.74
CA GLU A 157 6.90 2.85 -4.70
C GLU A 157 8.20 3.45 -4.16
N PHE A 158 9.14 3.69 -5.07
CA PHE A 158 10.45 4.27 -4.74
C PHE A 158 10.89 5.29 -5.78
N ALA A 159 11.61 6.32 -5.33
CA ALA A 159 12.42 7.13 -6.20
C ALA A 159 13.70 6.35 -6.59
N ILE A 160 13.84 6.06 -7.88
CA ILE A 160 14.99 5.31 -8.41
C ILE A 160 16.20 6.23 -8.60
N ARG A 161 15.95 7.52 -8.79
CA ARG A 161 16.95 8.60 -8.85
C ARG A 161 16.43 9.83 -8.10
N PRO A 162 17.28 10.78 -7.73
CA PRO A 162 16.86 11.98 -7.01
C PRO A 162 15.76 12.73 -7.78
N VAL A 163 14.68 13.06 -7.07
CA VAL A 163 13.55 13.87 -7.56
C VAL A 163 13.39 15.05 -6.63
N ALA A 164 13.48 16.26 -7.17
CA ALA A 164 13.37 17.50 -6.42
C ALA A 164 11.90 17.95 -6.37
N MET A 165 11.11 17.33 -5.50
CA MET A 165 9.73 17.76 -5.23
C MET A 165 9.35 17.49 -3.76
N PRO A 166 8.44 18.30 -3.18
CA PRO A 166 7.90 18.03 -1.85
C PRO A 166 7.18 16.67 -1.82
N GLY A 167 7.37 15.91 -0.73
CA GLY A 167 6.73 14.60 -0.57
C GLY A 167 7.28 13.52 -1.52
N ALA A 168 8.51 13.69 -2.02
CA ALA A 168 9.16 12.66 -2.83
C ALA A 168 9.23 11.33 -2.07
N LEU A 169 9.05 10.24 -2.80
CA LEU A 169 9.18 8.88 -2.28
C LEU A 169 10.58 8.61 -1.71
N HIS A 170 10.70 7.59 -0.87
CA HIS A 170 12.02 7.09 -0.45
C HIS A 170 12.89 6.80 -1.66
N ARG A 171 14.14 7.23 -1.61
CA ARG A 171 15.13 6.76 -2.57
C ARG A 171 15.44 5.29 -2.29
N LEU A 172 15.36 4.47 -3.34
CA LEU A 172 15.58 3.03 -3.23
C LEU A 172 16.94 2.68 -2.62
N ASP A 173 18.01 3.34 -3.07
CA ASP A 173 19.37 3.10 -2.57
C ASP A 173 19.51 3.43 -1.07
N LEU A 174 18.90 4.53 -0.60
CA LEU A 174 18.91 4.91 0.81
C LEU A 174 18.07 3.95 1.66
N PHE A 175 16.90 3.51 1.15
CA PHE A 175 16.06 2.52 1.81
C PHE A 175 16.79 1.19 2.00
N LEU A 176 17.49 0.72 0.96
CA LEU A 176 18.32 -0.49 1.02
C LEU A 176 19.47 -0.34 2.01
N GLY A 177 20.15 0.82 2.00
CA GLY A 177 21.23 1.12 2.96
C GLY A 177 20.72 1.16 4.41
N SER A 178 19.48 1.66 4.64
CA SER A 178 18.86 1.62 5.97
C SER A 178 18.61 0.20 6.44
N ALA A 179 18.14 -0.69 5.56
CA ALA A 179 17.96 -2.11 5.88
C ALA A 179 19.29 -2.77 6.28
N GLU A 180 20.32 -2.59 5.47
CA GLU A 180 21.65 -3.16 5.68
C GLU A 180 22.26 -2.66 7.00
N SER A 181 22.16 -1.36 7.30
CA SER A 181 22.67 -0.76 8.54
C SER A 181 22.04 -1.35 9.81
N GLN A 182 20.82 -1.86 9.71
CA GLN A 182 20.09 -2.54 10.81
C GLN A 182 20.27 -4.07 10.76
N GLY A 183 21.18 -4.59 9.92
CA GLY A 183 21.53 -6.00 9.86
C GLY A 183 20.53 -6.87 9.09
N PHE A 184 19.67 -6.25 8.25
CA PHE A 184 18.82 -6.98 7.34
C PHE A 184 19.56 -7.32 6.05
N ARG A 185 19.50 -8.58 5.62
CA ARG A 185 20.07 -9.03 4.35
C ARG A 185 18.98 -9.08 3.28
N ARG A 186 19.16 -8.33 2.20
CA ARG A 186 18.28 -8.40 1.05
C ARG A 186 18.38 -9.78 0.38
N GLU A 187 17.26 -10.48 0.25
CA GLU A 187 17.12 -11.78 -0.42
C GLU A 187 16.55 -11.66 -1.83
N GLU A 188 15.69 -10.67 -2.06
CA GLU A 188 15.01 -10.49 -3.34
C GLU A 188 14.72 -9.01 -3.60
N GLU A 189 14.82 -8.62 -4.86
CA GLU A 189 14.33 -7.36 -5.39
C GLU A 189 13.74 -7.63 -6.77
N ILE A 190 12.47 -7.24 -6.97
CA ILE A 190 11.77 -7.38 -8.25
C ILE A 190 11.30 -6.01 -8.69
N ASP A 191 11.64 -5.62 -9.92
CA ASP A 191 11.11 -4.44 -10.57
C ASP A 191 9.74 -4.74 -11.19
N LEU A 192 8.72 -4.12 -10.64
CA LEU A 192 7.33 -4.26 -11.05
C LEU A 192 6.76 -2.96 -11.66
N SER A 193 7.64 -1.99 -11.94
CA SER A 193 7.25 -0.65 -12.41
C SER A 193 6.38 -0.69 -13.66
N ARG A 194 6.71 -1.60 -14.60
CA ARG A 194 5.95 -1.75 -15.85
C ARG A 194 4.52 -2.25 -15.59
N GLN A 195 4.37 -3.18 -14.67
CA GLN A 195 3.06 -3.75 -14.31
C GLN A 195 2.23 -2.83 -13.45
N ALA A 196 2.87 -2.00 -12.62
CA ALA A 196 2.20 -1.07 -11.70
C ALA A 196 1.77 0.24 -12.38
N ALA A 197 2.57 0.76 -13.32
CA ALA A 197 2.32 2.04 -13.99
C ALA A 197 0.91 2.20 -14.61
N PRO A 198 0.26 1.15 -15.16
CA PRO A 198 -1.11 1.29 -15.66
C PRO A 198 -2.13 1.70 -14.61
N THR A 199 -1.88 1.48 -13.29
CA THR A 199 -2.74 1.98 -12.21
C THR A 199 -2.88 3.51 -12.25
N ILE A 200 -1.78 4.23 -12.50
CA ILE A 200 -1.80 5.69 -12.60
C ILE A 200 -2.68 6.12 -13.77
N ARG A 201 -2.49 5.49 -14.94
CA ARG A 201 -3.28 5.77 -16.14
C ARG A 201 -4.76 5.45 -15.91
N TYR A 202 -5.06 4.35 -15.21
CA TYR A 202 -6.43 3.98 -14.85
C TYR A 202 -7.18 5.15 -14.19
N PHE A 203 -6.57 5.82 -13.21
CA PHE A 203 -7.18 6.96 -12.55
C PHE A 203 -7.19 8.21 -13.43
N LEU A 204 -6.10 8.53 -14.11
CA LEU A 204 -6.02 9.71 -15.00
C LEU A 204 -7.08 9.70 -16.11
N ASP A 205 -7.40 8.54 -16.65
CA ASP A 205 -8.44 8.40 -17.69
C ASP A 205 -9.86 8.53 -17.12
N ARG A 206 -10.06 8.21 -15.85
CA ARG A 206 -11.38 8.14 -15.21
C ARG A 206 -11.76 9.39 -14.43
N LEU A 207 -10.81 10.08 -13.85
CA LEU A 207 -11.06 11.33 -13.12
C LEU A 207 -11.86 12.35 -13.96
N PRO A 208 -11.50 12.66 -15.22
CA PRO A 208 -12.29 13.56 -16.06
C PRO A 208 -13.69 13.02 -16.37
N ARG A 209 -13.84 11.72 -16.58
CA ARG A 209 -15.14 11.09 -16.91
C ARG A 209 -16.14 11.20 -15.76
N HIS A 210 -15.65 11.09 -14.53
CA HIS A 210 -16.49 11.14 -13.32
C HIS A 210 -16.51 12.52 -12.65
N ARG A 211 -15.97 13.56 -13.31
CA ARG A 211 -15.83 14.92 -12.75
C ARG A 211 -17.10 15.41 -12.04
N ALA A 212 -18.25 15.32 -12.70
CA ALA A 212 -19.50 15.81 -12.16
C ALA A 212 -19.92 15.07 -10.86
N ALA A 213 -19.77 13.75 -10.85
CA ALA A 213 -20.08 12.93 -9.68
C ALA A 213 -19.09 13.22 -8.53
N LEU A 214 -17.79 13.30 -8.82
CA LEU A 214 -16.76 13.59 -7.82
C LEU A 214 -16.98 14.94 -7.14
N VAL A 215 -17.31 15.98 -7.91
CA VAL A 215 -17.65 17.30 -7.38
C VAL A 215 -18.91 17.25 -6.52
N ALA A 216 -20.00 16.64 -7.02
CA ALA A 216 -21.29 16.61 -6.33
C ALA A 216 -21.25 15.74 -5.07
N ASP A 217 -20.69 14.54 -5.16
CA ASP A 217 -20.74 13.54 -4.09
C ASP A 217 -19.72 13.79 -2.98
N LEU A 218 -18.53 14.30 -3.34
CA LEU A 218 -17.45 14.54 -2.38
C LEU A 218 -17.34 16.00 -1.94
N GLY A 219 -18.07 16.92 -2.58
CA GLY A 219 -18.02 18.35 -2.29
C GLY A 219 -16.68 19.00 -2.67
N LEU A 220 -16.02 18.48 -3.70
CA LEU A 220 -14.75 19.01 -4.20
C LEU A 220 -14.97 20.28 -5.03
N SER A 221 -13.99 21.19 -5.00
CA SER A 221 -13.96 22.25 -5.99
C SER A 221 -13.43 21.74 -7.34
N PRO A 222 -13.86 22.31 -8.47
CA PRO A 222 -13.30 21.98 -9.78
C PRO A 222 -11.77 22.09 -9.83
N GLU A 223 -11.21 23.11 -9.16
CA GLU A 223 -9.76 23.40 -9.10
C GLU A 223 -8.99 22.32 -8.33
N GLN A 224 -9.57 21.76 -7.25
CA GLN A 224 -8.97 20.63 -6.53
C GLN A 224 -8.82 19.42 -7.44
N LEU A 225 -9.85 19.14 -8.25
CA LEU A 225 -9.82 18.01 -9.16
C LEU A 225 -8.83 18.24 -10.32
N ASP A 226 -8.77 19.46 -10.85
CA ASP A 226 -7.80 19.82 -11.90
C ASP A 226 -6.37 19.68 -11.38
N SER A 227 -6.08 20.19 -10.18
CA SER A 227 -4.78 20.04 -9.52
C SER A 227 -4.41 18.57 -9.29
N LEU A 228 -5.38 17.71 -8.94
CA LEU A 228 -5.13 16.28 -8.80
C LEU A 228 -4.77 15.62 -10.14
N ILE A 229 -5.48 15.97 -11.21
CA ILE A 229 -5.20 15.46 -12.57
C ILE A 229 -3.81 15.92 -13.04
N GLU A 230 -3.47 17.19 -12.85
CA GLU A 230 -2.15 17.75 -13.21
C GLU A 230 -1.02 17.04 -12.42
N SER A 231 -1.20 16.89 -11.10
CA SER A 231 -0.24 16.18 -10.26
C SER A 231 -0.08 14.72 -10.68
N GLY A 232 -1.18 14.05 -11.03
CA GLY A 232 -1.18 12.70 -11.55
C GLY A 232 -0.45 12.57 -12.89
N ALA A 233 -0.56 13.56 -13.78
CA ALA A 233 0.18 13.59 -15.04
C ALA A 233 1.69 13.70 -14.80
N VAL A 234 2.12 14.58 -13.87
CA VAL A 234 3.53 14.67 -13.45
C VAL A 234 4.01 13.35 -12.89
N TYR A 235 3.20 12.68 -12.07
CA TYR A 235 3.53 11.39 -11.48
C TYR A 235 3.70 10.29 -12.54
N ALA A 236 2.82 10.28 -13.55
CA ALA A 236 2.94 9.37 -14.70
C ALA A 236 4.23 9.60 -15.50
N ASP A 237 4.68 10.85 -15.63
CA ASP A 237 5.94 11.20 -16.28
C ASP A 237 7.16 10.72 -15.48
N LEU A 238 7.10 10.77 -14.15
CA LEU A 238 8.14 10.22 -13.29
C LEU A 238 8.29 8.70 -13.47
N TYR A 239 7.18 7.98 -13.60
CA TYR A 239 7.20 6.55 -13.93
C TYR A 239 7.73 6.29 -15.34
N ARG A 240 7.25 7.02 -16.33
CA ARG A 240 7.66 6.89 -17.74
C ARG A 240 9.16 7.16 -17.92
N SER A 241 9.70 8.13 -17.19
CA SER A 241 11.12 8.46 -17.23
C SER A 241 12.01 7.52 -16.41
N GLY A 242 11.41 6.58 -15.64
CA GLY A 242 12.14 5.72 -14.72
C GLY A 242 12.70 6.46 -13.50
N ALA A 243 12.17 7.66 -13.18
CA ALA A 243 12.53 8.38 -11.96
C ALA A 243 11.85 7.76 -10.73
N TYR A 244 10.61 7.28 -10.90
CA TYR A 244 9.89 6.47 -9.94
C TYR A 244 9.74 5.04 -10.44
N GLY A 245 9.58 4.11 -9.51
CA GLY A 245 9.35 2.70 -9.80
C GLY A 245 8.69 1.99 -8.64
N TYR A 246 8.14 0.83 -8.94
CA TYR A 246 7.44 -0.04 -7.99
C TYR A 246 8.28 -1.28 -7.75
N ARG A 247 8.56 -1.62 -6.48
CA ARG A 247 9.47 -2.70 -6.12
C ARG A 247 8.83 -3.65 -5.11
N LEU A 248 9.08 -4.92 -5.32
CA LEU A 248 8.97 -5.91 -4.26
C LEU A 248 10.38 -6.17 -3.72
N LEU A 249 10.51 -5.97 -2.40
CA LEU A 249 11.76 -6.19 -1.67
C LEU A 249 11.51 -7.23 -0.58
N ARG A 250 12.42 -8.19 -0.45
CA ARG A 250 12.38 -9.16 0.63
C ARG A 250 13.72 -9.16 1.37
N PHE A 251 13.62 -9.00 2.66
CA PHE A 251 14.76 -9.01 3.57
C PHE A 251 14.64 -10.12 4.59
N ARG A 252 15.79 -10.58 5.09
CA ARG A 252 15.91 -11.49 6.23
C ARG A 252 16.56 -10.76 7.41
N ALA A 253 15.97 -10.91 8.61
CA ALA A 253 16.47 -10.40 9.89
C ALA A 253 17.59 -11.28 10.46
#